data_f7ac067b851d1beae92535762527131a
#
_entry.id   f7ac067b851d1beae92535762527131a
#
_cell.length_a   1.000
_cell.length_b   1.000
_cell.length_c   1.000
_cell.angle_alpha   90.00
_cell.angle_beta   90.00
_cell.angle_gamma   90.00
#
_symmetry.space_group_name_H-M   'P 1'
#
loop_
_entity.id
_entity.type
_entity.pdbx_description
1 polymer ?
#
loop_
_entity_poly.entity_id
_entity_poly.type
_entity_poly.pdbx_seq_one_letter_code
_entity_poly.pdbx_strand_id
1 'polypeptide(L)'
;MKPSSAYFSGVVLTALALLLYFLPLTELLAFRRSAIEQGELWRLVSGNLLHTNFWHLLMNLAGFWVILYLHKEHYNALGVLILTLALCLFEGLGLYLCYPELMGYVGLSGILHGLFAFGALADIRSGRNSGYLLLAGVIAKVGWEQWQGAAAEVSALIGARVAVEAHLVGLIGGIALFGLWRLSAYKTPKL
;
A
#
# COMPACT_ATOMS: atom_id res chain seq x y z
N MET A 1 -9.93 -3.69 -21.47
CA MET A 1 -9.30 -4.74 -20.61
C MET A 1 -10.40 -5.47 -19.85
N LYS A 2 -10.32 -6.81 -19.68
CA LYS A 2 -11.36 -7.57 -18.95
C LYS A 2 -11.21 -7.28 -17.43
N PRO A 3 -12.24 -6.76 -16.74
CA PRO A 3 -12.19 -6.47 -15.29
C PRO A 3 -11.83 -7.69 -14.43
N SER A 4 -12.09 -8.90 -14.93
CA SER A 4 -11.77 -10.16 -14.26
C SER A 4 -10.28 -10.39 -13.99
N SER A 5 -9.38 -9.71 -14.68
CA SER A 5 -7.94 -9.93 -14.48
C SER A 5 -7.38 -9.30 -13.21
N ALA A 6 -7.89 -8.12 -12.79
CA ALA A 6 -7.45 -7.48 -11.54
C ALA A 6 -7.82 -8.33 -10.31
N TYR A 7 -8.97 -9.00 -10.33
CA TYR A 7 -9.40 -9.87 -9.23
C TYR A 7 -8.53 -11.11 -9.07
N PHE A 8 -7.92 -11.61 -10.14
CA PHE A 8 -6.94 -12.70 -10.03
C PHE A 8 -5.77 -12.29 -9.13
N SER A 9 -5.20 -11.10 -9.35
CA SER A 9 -4.14 -10.56 -8.48
C SER A 9 -4.63 -10.34 -7.05
N GLY A 10 -5.89 -9.92 -6.90
CA GLY A 10 -6.53 -9.80 -5.60
C GLY A 10 -6.53 -11.13 -4.85
N VAL A 11 -6.91 -12.22 -5.51
CA VAL A 11 -6.87 -13.57 -4.93
C VAL A 11 -5.45 -13.99 -4.58
N VAL A 12 -4.47 -13.76 -5.48
CA VAL A 12 -3.05 -14.12 -5.25
C VAL A 12 -2.49 -13.38 -4.04
N LEU A 13 -2.69 -12.05 -3.96
CA LEU A 13 -2.19 -11.26 -2.83
C LEU A 13 -2.92 -11.60 -1.52
N THR A 14 -4.23 -11.88 -1.57
CA THR A 14 -4.98 -12.36 -0.41
C THR A 14 -4.44 -13.71 0.08
N ALA A 15 -4.23 -14.67 -0.82
CA ALA A 15 -3.68 -15.98 -0.48
C ALA A 15 -2.27 -15.86 0.12
N LEU A 16 -1.43 -14.97 -0.43
CA LEU A 16 -0.10 -14.70 0.11
C LEU A 16 -0.16 -14.09 1.51
N ALA A 17 -1.02 -13.08 1.74
CA ALA A 17 -1.17 -12.45 3.05
C ALA A 17 -1.70 -13.44 4.10
N LEU A 18 -2.66 -14.30 3.74
CA LEU A 18 -3.15 -15.38 4.60
C LEU A 18 -2.04 -16.40 4.90
N LEU A 19 -1.30 -16.83 3.90
CA LEU A 19 -0.19 -17.78 4.08
C LEU A 19 0.85 -17.21 5.06
N LEU A 20 1.27 -15.96 4.86
CA LEU A 20 2.25 -15.29 5.70
C LEU A 20 1.73 -15.07 7.13
N TYR A 21 0.42 -14.89 7.31
CA TYR A 21 -0.18 -14.75 8.62
C TYR A 21 -0.13 -16.04 9.45
N PHE A 22 -0.35 -17.20 8.82
CA PHE A 22 -0.33 -18.49 9.51
C PHE A 22 1.06 -19.11 9.66
N LEU A 23 2.06 -18.61 8.93
CA LEU A 23 3.43 -19.08 9.05
C LEU A 23 4.23 -18.26 10.09
N PRO A 24 5.11 -18.88 10.90
CA PRO A 24 5.91 -18.19 11.91
C PRO A 24 7.09 -17.44 11.27
N LEU A 25 6.82 -16.57 10.28
CA LEU A 25 7.84 -15.87 9.50
C LEU A 25 8.04 -14.41 9.91
N THR A 26 7.32 -13.92 10.92
CA THR A 26 7.38 -12.51 11.33
C THR A 26 8.80 -12.09 11.70
N GLU A 27 9.53 -12.93 12.44
CA GLU A 27 10.92 -12.65 12.84
C GLU A 27 11.86 -12.49 11.63
N LEU A 28 11.62 -13.23 10.55
CA LEU A 28 12.44 -13.23 9.34
C LEU A 28 12.05 -12.11 8.37
N LEU A 29 10.76 -11.74 8.31
CA LEU A 29 10.22 -10.92 7.21
C LEU A 29 9.79 -9.52 7.65
N ALA A 30 9.54 -9.25 8.94
CA ALA A 30 9.15 -7.92 9.41
C ALA A 30 10.23 -6.88 9.11
N PHE A 31 9.80 -5.67 8.77
CA PHE A 31 10.72 -4.54 8.72
C PHE A 31 11.38 -4.38 10.10
N ARG A 32 12.69 -4.52 10.16
CA ARG A 32 13.52 -4.30 11.34
C ARG A 32 14.74 -3.49 10.92
N ARG A 33 14.83 -2.28 11.38
CA ARG A 33 15.89 -1.35 10.98
C ARG A 33 17.29 -1.95 11.18
N SER A 34 17.58 -2.48 12.35
CA SER A 34 18.90 -3.06 12.66
C SER A 34 19.27 -4.24 11.74
N ALA A 35 18.30 -5.05 11.32
CA ALA A 35 18.54 -6.16 10.40
C ALA A 35 18.76 -5.66 8.95
N ILE A 36 18.03 -4.61 8.55
CA ILE A 36 18.23 -3.96 7.24
C ILE A 36 19.64 -3.36 7.15
N GLU A 37 20.13 -2.73 8.23
CA GLU A 37 21.48 -2.19 8.33
C GLU A 37 22.57 -3.29 8.24
N GLN A 38 22.21 -4.51 8.60
CA GLN A 38 23.07 -5.71 8.46
C GLN A 38 22.94 -6.40 7.09
N GLY A 39 22.16 -5.80 6.14
CA GLY A 39 22.04 -6.28 4.78
C GLY A 39 20.78 -7.10 4.49
N GLU A 40 19.83 -7.26 5.43
CA GLU A 40 18.57 -7.98 5.20
C GLU A 40 17.57 -7.12 4.43
N LEU A 41 17.94 -6.70 3.21
CA LEU A 41 17.20 -5.73 2.40
C LEU A 41 15.79 -6.18 1.97
N TRP A 42 15.51 -7.50 1.95
CA TRP A 42 14.18 -8.02 1.64
C TRP A 42 13.10 -7.50 2.60
N ARG A 43 13.49 -7.12 3.83
CA ARG A 43 12.58 -6.58 4.85
C ARG A 43 11.94 -5.24 4.45
N LEU A 44 12.57 -4.49 3.54
CA LEU A 44 11.99 -3.28 2.96
C LEU A 44 10.69 -3.58 2.19
N VAL A 45 10.56 -4.78 1.64
CA VAL A 45 9.40 -5.22 0.88
C VAL A 45 8.49 -6.12 1.72
N SER A 46 9.07 -7.13 2.36
CA SER A 46 8.29 -8.19 3.03
C SER A 46 7.53 -7.70 4.27
N GLY A 47 8.04 -6.70 4.99
CA GLY A 47 7.36 -6.12 6.14
C GLY A 47 5.94 -5.62 5.85
N ASN A 48 5.73 -5.11 4.63
CA ASN A 48 4.44 -4.62 4.19
C ASN A 48 3.36 -5.72 4.02
N LEU A 49 3.75 -6.98 3.96
CA LEU A 49 2.84 -8.10 3.72
C LEU A 49 2.41 -8.83 5.01
N LEU A 50 3.00 -8.46 6.14
CA LEU A 50 2.74 -9.08 7.44
C LEU A 50 1.70 -8.30 8.23
N HIS A 51 1.13 -8.95 9.26
CA HIS A 51 0.07 -8.39 10.08
C HIS A 51 0.26 -8.77 11.55
N THR A 52 -0.06 -7.86 12.46
CA THR A 52 0.09 -8.07 13.91
C THR A 52 -0.91 -9.07 14.48
N ASN A 53 -2.14 -9.05 13.96
CA ASN A 53 -3.22 -9.96 14.37
C ASN A 53 -4.27 -10.13 13.26
N PHE A 54 -5.28 -10.97 13.54
CA PHE A 54 -6.36 -11.27 12.58
C PHE A 54 -7.16 -10.02 12.16
N TRP A 55 -7.44 -9.12 13.09
CA TRP A 55 -8.19 -7.90 12.77
C TRP A 55 -7.43 -6.97 11.85
N HIS A 56 -6.11 -6.85 12.07
CA HIS A 56 -5.23 -6.10 11.17
C HIS A 56 -5.23 -6.68 9.75
N LEU A 57 -5.10 -7.99 9.62
CA LEU A 57 -5.19 -8.69 8.34
C LEU A 57 -6.56 -8.47 7.67
N LEU A 58 -7.65 -8.67 8.40
CA LEU A 58 -9.01 -8.57 7.87
C LEU A 58 -9.31 -7.14 7.36
N MET A 59 -8.96 -6.12 8.14
CA MET A 59 -9.16 -4.72 7.74
C MET A 59 -8.37 -4.38 6.49
N ASN A 60 -7.12 -4.81 6.39
CA ASN A 60 -6.28 -4.57 5.23
C ASN A 60 -6.80 -5.30 3.99
N LEU A 61 -7.21 -6.55 4.11
CA LEU A 61 -7.80 -7.29 2.99
C LEU A 61 -9.13 -6.68 2.55
N ALA A 62 -9.98 -6.27 3.48
CA ALA A 62 -11.23 -5.57 3.15
C ALA A 62 -10.96 -4.27 2.38
N GLY A 63 -10.02 -3.43 2.87
CA GLY A 63 -9.60 -2.22 2.19
C GLY A 63 -9.04 -2.49 0.79
N PHE A 64 -8.20 -3.52 0.65
CA PHE A 64 -7.63 -3.93 -0.63
C PHE A 64 -8.72 -4.30 -1.65
N TRP A 65 -9.69 -5.12 -1.26
CA TRP A 65 -10.78 -5.52 -2.15
C TRP A 65 -11.70 -4.35 -2.53
N VAL A 66 -11.96 -3.42 -1.61
CA VAL A 66 -12.70 -2.18 -1.91
C VAL A 66 -11.94 -1.36 -2.95
N ILE A 67 -10.63 -1.18 -2.81
CA ILE A 67 -9.80 -0.43 -3.76
C ILE A 67 -9.82 -1.09 -5.15
N LEU A 68 -9.64 -2.42 -5.21
CA LEU A 68 -9.73 -3.14 -6.48
C LEU A 68 -11.09 -3.00 -7.15
N TYR A 69 -12.18 -3.03 -6.38
CA TYR A 69 -13.52 -2.87 -6.90
C TYR A 69 -13.77 -1.45 -7.43
N LEU A 70 -13.37 -0.42 -6.67
CA LEU A 70 -13.56 0.98 -7.05
C LEU A 70 -12.82 1.33 -8.34
N HIS A 71 -11.57 0.84 -8.47
CA HIS A 71 -10.68 1.21 -9.57
C HIS A 71 -10.46 0.07 -10.58
N LYS A 72 -11.35 -0.93 -10.63
CA LYS A 72 -11.22 -2.15 -11.46
C LYS A 72 -10.98 -1.89 -12.95
N GLU A 73 -11.41 -0.74 -13.45
CA GLU A 73 -11.25 -0.38 -14.85
C GLU A 73 -9.84 0.07 -15.21
N HIS A 74 -9.07 0.49 -14.20
CA HIS A 74 -7.70 0.95 -14.36
C HIS A 74 -6.67 -0.15 -14.05
N TYR A 75 -7.10 -1.21 -13.39
CA TYR A 75 -6.23 -2.28 -12.92
C TYR A 75 -6.36 -3.54 -13.78
N ASN A 76 -5.22 -4.13 -14.13
CA ASN A 76 -5.11 -5.49 -14.63
C ASN A 76 -4.22 -6.32 -13.70
N ALA A 77 -4.21 -7.63 -13.87
CA ALA A 77 -3.48 -8.54 -12.98
C ALA A 77 -2.01 -8.17 -12.80
N LEU A 78 -1.28 -8.03 -13.89
CA LEU A 78 0.14 -7.72 -13.85
C LEU A 78 0.39 -6.31 -13.29
N GLY A 79 -0.45 -5.34 -13.68
CA GLY A 79 -0.35 -3.96 -13.20
C GLY A 79 -0.53 -3.84 -11.69
N VAL A 80 -1.51 -4.56 -11.11
CA VAL A 80 -1.70 -4.61 -9.65
C VAL A 80 -0.48 -5.19 -8.95
N LEU A 81 0.06 -6.31 -9.44
CA LEU A 81 1.23 -6.95 -8.82
C LEU A 81 2.47 -6.05 -8.88
N ILE A 82 2.75 -5.47 -10.05
CA ILE A 82 3.90 -4.56 -10.23
C ILE A 82 3.74 -3.32 -9.36
N LEU A 83 2.55 -2.70 -9.35
CA LEU A 83 2.29 -1.50 -8.57
C LEU A 83 2.40 -1.79 -7.06
N THR A 84 1.85 -2.92 -6.59
CA THR A 84 1.98 -3.34 -5.19
C THR A 84 3.44 -3.54 -4.81
N LEU A 85 4.23 -4.24 -5.63
CA LEU A 85 5.66 -4.45 -5.38
C LEU A 85 6.44 -3.13 -5.37
N ALA A 86 6.16 -2.25 -6.33
CA ALA A 86 6.79 -0.93 -6.40
C ALA A 86 6.44 -0.06 -5.19
N LEU A 87 5.19 -0.11 -4.72
CA LEU A 87 4.76 0.56 -3.50
C LEU A 87 5.43 -0.03 -2.26
N CYS A 88 5.52 -1.36 -2.13
CA CYS A 88 6.25 -1.99 -1.03
C CYS A 88 7.70 -1.51 -0.94
N LEU A 89 8.39 -1.47 -2.07
CA LEU A 89 9.77 -0.98 -2.12
C LEU A 89 9.85 0.51 -1.81
N PHE A 90 8.98 1.33 -2.40
CA PHE A 90 8.92 2.77 -2.16
C PHE A 90 8.66 3.08 -0.69
N GLU A 91 7.69 2.38 -0.08
CA GLU A 91 7.33 2.56 1.31
C GLU A 91 8.46 2.11 2.24
N GLY A 92 9.00 0.91 2.04
CA GLY A 92 10.10 0.42 2.88
C GLY A 92 11.33 1.32 2.81
N LEU A 93 11.70 1.81 1.62
CA LEU A 93 12.78 2.79 1.46
C LEU A 93 12.43 4.12 2.12
N GLY A 94 11.22 4.63 1.92
CA GLY A 94 10.77 5.89 2.53
C GLY A 94 10.77 5.83 4.05
N LEU A 95 10.29 4.74 4.64
CA LEU A 95 10.34 4.52 6.09
C LEU A 95 11.78 4.41 6.59
N TYR A 96 12.63 3.72 5.87
CA TYR A 96 14.03 3.57 6.24
C TYR A 96 14.81 4.89 6.19
N LEU A 97 14.60 5.70 5.14
CA LEU A 97 15.38 6.92 4.91
C LEU A 97 14.84 8.13 5.68
N CYS A 98 13.51 8.25 5.81
CA CYS A 98 12.89 9.47 6.34
C CYS A 98 12.45 9.34 7.82
N TYR A 99 12.37 8.12 8.37
CA TYR A 99 11.90 7.89 9.74
C TYR A 99 12.88 7.06 10.56
N PRO A 100 14.03 7.61 10.95
CA PRO A 100 15.10 6.88 11.64
C PRO A 100 14.65 6.28 12.97
N GLU A 101 13.65 6.87 13.64
CA GLU A 101 13.09 6.39 14.89
C GLU A 101 12.19 5.16 14.75
N LEU A 102 11.78 4.83 13.51
CA LEU A 102 10.94 3.65 13.25
C LEU A 102 11.81 2.39 13.24
N MET A 103 11.81 1.66 14.34
CA MET A 103 12.64 0.47 14.53
C MET A 103 12.02 -0.80 13.93
N GLY A 104 10.67 -0.86 13.87
CA GLY A 104 9.94 -2.02 13.35
C GLY A 104 8.61 -1.64 12.73
N TYR A 105 8.20 -2.37 11.71
CA TYR A 105 6.95 -2.16 11.01
C TYR A 105 6.42 -3.46 10.38
N VAL A 106 5.12 -3.62 10.40
CA VAL A 106 4.36 -4.58 9.60
C VAL A 106 3.01 -3.98 9.22
N GLY A 107 2.55 -4.25 7.99
CA GLY A 107 1.20 -3.89 7.57
C GLY A 107 1.09 -3.46 6.12
N LEU A 108 0.01 -3.86 5.47
CA LEU A 108 -0.30 -3.53 4.08
C LEU A 108 -0.92 -2.11 3.95
N SER A 109 -1.27 -1.47 5.06
CA SER A 109 -2.11 -0.26 5.05
C SER A 109 -1.50 0.91 4.30
N GLY A 110 -0.19 1.14 4.39
CA GLY A 110 0.46 2.19 3.62
C GLY A 110 0.35 1.95 2.11
N ILE A 111 0.55 0.69 1.66
CA ILE A 111 0.36 0.28 0.27
C ILE A 111 -1.07 0.56 -0.19
N LEU A 112 -2.08 0.33 0.68
CA LEU A 112 -3.48 0.62 0.36
C LEU A 112 -3.71 2.11 0.10
N HIS A 113 -3.07 3.01 0.85
CA HIS A 113 -3.13 4.45 0.59
C HIS A 113 -2.51 4.80 -0.77
N GLY A 114 -1.40 4.14 -1.12
CA GLY A 114 -0.76 4.30 -2.43
C GLY A 114 -1.61 3.79 -3.59
N LEU A 115 -2.16 2.60 -3.49
CA LEU A 115 -3.07 2.04 -4.48
C LEU A 115 -4.31 2.92 -4.65
N PHE A 116 -4.91 3.38 -3.55
CA PHE A 116 -6.08 4.25 -3.58
C PHE A 116 -5.79 5.58 -4.29
N ALA A 117 -4.66 6.23 -3.95
CA ALA A 117 -4.26 7.49 -4.57
C ALA A 117 -3.98 7.33 -6.07
N PHE A 118 -3.27 6.26 -6.46
CA PHE A 118 -3.03 5.92 -7.86
C PHE A 118 -4.33 5.73 -8.62
N GLY A 119 -5.28 4.96 -8.06
CA GLY A 119 -6.59 4.70 -8.66
C GLY A 119 -7.43 5.97 -8.78
N ALA A 120 -7.45 6.82 -7.75
CA ALA A 120 -8.16 8.10 -7.79
C ALA A 120 -7.62 9.03 -8.88
N LEU A 121 -6.29 9.09 -9.04
CA LEU A 121 -5.65 9.86 -10.13
C LEU A 121 -5.96 9.27 -11.51
N ALA A 122 -6.06 7.94 -11.62
CA ALA A 122 -6.48 7.29 -12.86
C ALA A 122 -7.97 7.57 -13.20
N ASP A 123 -8.84 7.65 -12.20
CA ASP A 123 -10.23 8.09 -12.36
C ASP A 123 -10.30 9.53 -12.88
N ILE A 124 -9.57 10.47 -12.26
CA ILE A 124 -9.49 11.87 -12.71
C ILE A 124 -9.05 11.93 -14.18
N ARG A 125 -8.01 11.19 -14.53
CA ARG A 125 -7.50 11.14 -15.90
C ARG A 125 -8.53 10.61 -16.90
N SER A 126 -9.38 9.69 -16.50
CA SER A 126 -10.45 9.14 -17.34
C SER A 126 -11.71 10.00 -17.38
N GLY A 127 -11.68 11.19 -16.78
CA GLY A 127 -12.80 12.14 -16.75
C GLY A 127 -13.83 11.87 -15.66
N ARG A 128 -13.51 11.05 -14.66
CA ARG A 128 -14.41 10.76 -13.53
C ARG A 128 -14.25 11.78 -12.42
N ASN A 129 -15.28 12.57 -12.18
CA ASN A 129 -15.29 13.59 -11.13
C ASN A 129 -15.17 12.99 -9.70
N SER A 130 -15.64 11.75 -9.50
CA SER A 130 -15.45 11.04 -8.22
C SER A 130 -13.97 10.91 -7.81
N GLY A 131 -13.06 10.84 -8.77
CA GLY A 131 -11.63 10.76 -8.50
C GLY A 131 -11.09 11.94 -7.68
N TYR A 132 -11.62 13.16 -7.89
CA TYR A 132 -11.23 14.32 -7.10
C TYR A 132 -11.66 14.19 -5.64
N LEU A 133 -12.89 13.70 -5.38
CA LEU A 133 -13.39 13.47 -4.04
C LEU A 133 -12.60 12.37 -3.32
N LEU A 134 -12.31 11.27 -4.03
CA LEU A 134 -11.53 10.16 -3.48
C LEU A 134 -10.10 10.61 -3.13
N LEU A 135 -9.45 11.35 -4.02
CA LEU A 135 -8.10 11.86 -3.77
C LEU A 135 -8.09 12.86 -2.60
N ALA A 136 -9.02 13.80 -2.58
CA ALA A 136 -9.16 14.77 -1.49
C ALA A 136 -9.42 14.05 -0.14
N GLY A 137 -10.27 13.01 -0.16
CA GLY A 137 -10.59 12.22 1.03
C GLY A 137 -9.37 11.49 1.61
N VAL A 138 -8.58 10.83 0.77
CA VAL A 138 -7.38 10.14 1.26
C VAL A 138 -6.30 11.11 1.72
N ILE A 139 -6.14 12.27 1.06
CA ILE A 139 -5.21 13.33 1.51
C ILE A 139 -5.65 13.89 2.86
N ALA A 140 -6.93 14.20 3.02
CA ALA A 140 -7.48 14.71 4.28
C ALA A 140 -7.33 13.70 5.42
N LYS A 141 -7.62 12.42 5.14
CA LYS A 141 -7.45 11.32 6.12
C LYS A 141 -6.00 11.19 6.56
N VAL A 142 -5.06 11.13 5.63
CA VAL A 142 -3.64 11.01 5.97
C VAL A 142 -3.13 12.28 6.67
N GLY A 143 -3.53 13.47 6.21
CA GLY A 143 -3.18 14.73 6.86
C GLY A 143 -3.69 14.80 8.31
N TRP A 144 -4.92 14.34 8.56
CA TRP A 144 -5.46 14.23 9.90
C TRP A 144 -4.65 13.30 10.80
N GLU A 145 -4.27 12.14 10.26
CA GLU A 145 -3.43 11.16 11.00
C GLU A 145 -2.03 11.70 11.32
N GLN A 146 -1.43 12.50 10.42
CA GLN A 146 -0.14 13.12 10.72
C GLN A 146 -0.27 14.16 11.85
N TRP A 147 -1.42 14.80 11.99
CA TRP A 147 -1.65 15.82 13.01
C TRP A 147 -2.09 15.23 14.37
N GLN A 148 -3.07 14.30 14.36
CA GLN A 148 -3.70 13.77 15.59
C GLN A 148 -3.22 12.35 15.96
N GLY A 149 -2.49 11.69 15.07
CA GLY A 149 -2.26 10.25 15.16
C GLY A 149 -3.46 9.42 14.67
N ALA A 150 -3.33 8.12 14.74
CA ALA A 150 -4.43 7.21 14.47
C ALA A 150 -5.40 7.13 15.66
N ALA A 151 -6.65 6.74 15.38
CA ALA A 151 -7.64 6.50 16.41
C ALA A 151 -7.15 5.40 17.39
N ALA A 152 -7.34 5.65 18.69
CA ALA A 152 -6.90 4.74 19.75
C ALA A 152 -7.57 3.36 19.64
N GLU A 153 -8.83 3.32 19.21
CA GLU A 153 -9.63 2.12 19.01
C GLU A 153 -9.01 1.22 17.92
N VAL A 154 -8.47 1.83 16.84
CA VAL A 154 -7.79 1.08 15.78
C VAL A 154 -6.49 0.48 16.30
N SER A 155 -5.69 1.26 17.04
CA SER A 155 -4.46 0.77 17.65
C SER A 155 -4.73 -0.37 18.64
N ALA A 156 -5.78 -0.27 19.46
CA ALA A 156 -6.22 -1.31 20.38
C ALA A 156 -6.67 -2.57 19.60
N LEU A 157 -7.44 -2.39 18.52
CA LEU A 157 -7.96 -3.51 17.72
C LEU A 157 -6.84 -4.30 17.04
N ILE A 158 -5.83 -3.62 16.50
CA ILE A 158 -4.70 -4.27 15.83
C ILE A 158 -3.60 -4.73 16.81
N GLY A 159 -3.69 -4.35 18.09
CA GLY A 159 -2.71 -4.71 19.12
C GLY A 159 -1.34 -4.07 18.93
N ALA A 160 -1.27 -2.93 18.23
CA ALA A 160 -0.03 -2.22 17.92
C ALA A 160 -0.30 -0.74 17.62
N ARG A 161 0.74 0.10 17.68
CA ARG A 161 0.67 1.47 17.17
C ARG A 161 0.44 1.43 15.65
N VAL A 162 -0.51 2.22 15.16
CA VAL A 162 -0.66 2.43 13.72
C VAL A 162 0.51 3.29 13.23
N ALA A 163 1.24 2.79 12.25
CA ALA A 163 2.34 3.51 11.61
C ALA A 163 1.77 4.52 10.58
N VAL A 164 1.31 5.68 11.07
CA VAL A 164 0.75 6.74 10.22
C VAL A 164 1.76 7.29 9.22
N GLU A 165 3.05 7.17 9.53
CA GLU A 165 4.17 7.47 8.62
C GLU A 165 4.11 6.62 7.35
N ALA A 166 3.78 5.33 7.49
CA ALA A 166 3.60 4.41 6.36
C ALA A 166 2.44 4.86 5.46
N HIS A 167 1.34 5.35 6.05
CA HIS A 167 0.21 5.89 5.29
C HIS A 167 0.63 7.11 4.44
N LEU A 168 1.44 8.01 5.00
CA LEU A 168 1.96 9.18 4.27
C LEU A 168 2.91 8.76 3.16
N VAL A 169 3.88 7.89 3.45
CA VAL A 169 4.83 7.41 2.45
C VAL A 169 4.12 6.65 1.33
N GLY A 170 3.14 5.81 1.67
CA GLY A 170 2.32 5.10 0.70
C GLY A 170 1.52 6.04 -0.20
N LEU A 171 0.85 7.04 0.37
CA LEU A 171 0.13 8.08 -0.37
C LEU A 171 1.05 8.79 -1.38
N ILE A 172 2.22 9.27 -0.91
CA ILE A 172 3.21 9.93 -1.77
C ILE A 172 3.70 8.97 -2.86
N GLY A 173 3.95 7.70 -2.51
CA GLY A 173 4.35 6.65 -3.45
C GLY A 173 3.33 6.44 -4.57
N GLY A 174 2.04 6.37 -4.22
CA GLY A 174 0.97 6.23 -5.20
C GLY A 174 0.90 7.41 -6.18
N ILE A 175 1.02 8.64 -5.69
CA ILE A 175 1.05 9.86 -6.51
C ILE A 175 2.30 9.86 -7.43
N ALA A 176 3.48 9.56 -6.88
CA ALA A 176 4.74 9.55 -7.60
C ALA A 176 4.75 8.49 -8.71
N LEU A 177 4.32 7.26 -8.40
CA LEU A 177 4.26 6.16 -9.36
C LEU A 177 3.22 6.42 -10.46
N PHE A 178 2.10 7.08 -10.14
CA PHE A 178 1.17 7.53 -11.17
C PHE A 178 1.81 8.56 -12.13
N GLY A 179 2.57 9.52 -11.60
CA GLY A 179 3.32 10.49 -12.40
C GLY A 179 4.33 9.81 -13.33
N LEU A 180 5.12 8.88 -12.81
CA LEU A 180 6.08 8.10 -13.60
C LEU A 180 5.41 7.25 -14.69
N TRP A 181 4.31 6.58 -14.36
CA TRP A 181 3.53 5.82 -15.34
C TRP A 181 3.02 6.72 -16.47
N ARG A 182 2.56 7.92 -16.17
CA ARG A 182 2.16 8.89 -17.20
C ARG A 182 3.29 9.28 -18.13
N LEU A 183 4.48 9.56 -17.58
CA LEU A 183 5.64 9.95 -18.37
C LEU A 183 6.10 8.82 -19.29
N SER A 184 6.05 7.57 -18.83
CA SER A 184 6.38 6.39 -19.65
C SER A 184 5.38 6.17 -20.79
N ALA A 185 4.08 6.35 -20.51
CA ALA A 185 3.01 6.20 -21.51
C ALA A 185 3.07 7.31 -22.61
N TYR A 186 3.66 8.46 -22.31
CA TYR A 186 3.83 9.53 -23.28
C TYR A 186 4.99 9.27 -24.26
N LYS A 187 5.99 8.48 -23.85
CA LYS A 187 7.18 8.16 -24.65
C LYS A 187 7.00 6.99 -25.62
N THR A 188 5.93 6.22 -25.51
CA THR A 188 5.56 5.17 -26.47
C THR A 188 4.57 5.74 -27.47
N PRO A 189 4.99 6.05 -28.75
CA PRO A 189 4.04 6.39 -29.80
C PRO A 189 3.05 5.22 -29.92
N LYS A 190 1.77 5.53 -30.10
CA LYS A 190 0.80 4.52 -30.53
C LYS A 190 1.28 4.01 -31.90
N LEU A 191 1.80 2.80 -31.96
CA LEU A 191 1.92 2.01 -33.16
C LEU A 191 0.54 1.52 -33.58
#